data_d270efa83477f58e1c501e85d46afa7d
#
_entry.id   d270efa83477f58e1c501e85d46afa7d
#
_cell.length_a   1.000
_cell.length_b   1.000
_cell.length_c   1.000
_cell.angle_alpha   90.00
_cell.angle_beta   90.00
_cell.angle_gamma   90.00
#
_symmetry.space_group_name_H-M   'P 1'
#
loop_
_entity.id
_entity.type
_entity.pdbx_description
1 polymer ?
#
loop_
_entity_poly.entity_id
_entity_poly.type
_entity_poly.pdbx_seq_one_letter_code
_entity_poly.pdbx_strand_id
1 'polypeptide(L)'
;MRFDAGEGVGDEAQLLVEAELVGGLLRGEQAGLTLDDIDLFELNEPFAAQVLTWCDELGVAADDPRLNPYGGAIACGHPLAATGVRLVAQLAYGLRERRGRYGLTALCIGMGMGAAILWENVG
;
A
#
# COMPACT_ATOMS: atom_id res chain seq x y z
N MET A 1 -4.78 1.16 16.22
CA MET A 1 -5.71 2.29 16.39
C MET A 1 -6.91 2.00 15.52
N ARG A 2 -8.08 1.79 16.10
CA ARG A 2 -9.30 1.44 15.37
C ARG A 2 -10.02 2.75 15.05
N PHE A 3 -10.21 3.07 13.80
CA PHE A 3 -11.09 4.18 13.41
C PHE A 3 -12.49 3.62 13.15
N ASP A 4 -13.43 4.00 13.99
CA ASP A 4 -14.85 3.71 13.82
C ASP A 4 -15.46 4.90 13.06
N ALA A 5 -15.78 4.70 11.80
CA ALA A 5 -16.53 5.69 11.02
C ALA A 5 -18.01 5.38 11.22
N GLY A 6 -18.69 6.27 11.96
CA GLY A 6 -20.06 6.13 12.43
C GLY A 6 -21.09 5.73 11.37
N GLU A 7 -22.16 5.13 11.81
CA GLU A 7 -23.28 4.51 11.10
C GLU A 7 -23.78 5.34 9.90
N GLY A 8 -23.76 4.74 8.71
CA GLY A 8 -24.58 5.23 7.60
C GLY A 8 -24.07 5.05 6.17
N VAL A 9 -22.96 4.33 5.92
CA VAL A 9 -22.58 3.97 4.55
C VAL A 9 -22.28 2.48 4.52
N GLY A 10 -23.15 1.70 3.93
CA GLY A 10 -22.94 0.27 3.71
C GLY A 10 -21.68 0.01 2.90
N ASP A 11 -20.95 -1.03 3.27
CA ASP A 11 -19.63 -1.47 2.81
C ASP A 11 -18.47 -0.71 3.50
N GLU A 12 -18.29 -0.97 4.79
CA GLU A 12 -17.16 -0.45 5.56
C GLU A 12 -15.88 -1.22 5.25
N ALA A 13 -14.93 -0.55 4.59
CA ALA A 13 -13.55 -0.98 4.64
C ALA A 13 -13.01 -0.68 6.06
N GLN A 14 -12.86 -1.69 6.89
CA GLN A 14 -12.21 -1.53 8.19
C GLN A 14 -10.69 -1.44 7.99
N LEU A 15 -10.11 -0.38 8.52
CA LEU A 15 -8.70 -0.08 8.42
C LEU A 15 -7.96 -0.64 9.64
N LEU A 16 -7.14 -1.67 9.42
CA LEU A 16 -6.10 -2.03 10.36
C LEU A 16 -4.84 -1.23 10.04
N VAL A 17 -4.55 -0.20 10.85
CA VAL A 17 -3.33 0.58 10.73
C VAL A 17 -2.32 0.03 11.74
N GLU A 18 -1.36 -0.73 11.26
CA GLU A 18 -0.13 -1.01 12.00
C GLU A 18 1.02 -0.31 11.28
N ALA A 19 1.41 0.86 11.81
CA ALA A 19 2.54 1.60 11.28
C ALA A 19 3.82 1.15 11.96
N GLU A 20 4.68 0.43 11.24
CA GLU A 20 6.05 0.17 11.68
C GLU A 20 7.10 0.61 10.67
N LEU A 21 8.29 0.90 11.19
CA LEU A 21 9.43 1.27 10.35
C LEU A 21 9.76 0.14 9.36
N VAL A 22 9.88 0.53 8.14
CA VAL A 22 9.98 -0.14 6.83
C VAL A 22 10.61 -1.54 6.71
N GLY A 23 11.33 -2.03 7.70
CA GLY A 23 12.00 -3.34 7.63
C GLY A 23 11.15 -4.54 8.06
N GLY A 24 10.28 -4.39 9.05
CA GLY A 24 9.48 -5.46 9.63
C GLY A 24 8.12 -5.66 8.97
N LEU A 25 7.44 -4.55 8.60
CA LEU A 25 6.11 -4.59 8.01
C LEU A 25 6.12 -5.14 6.58
N LEU A 26 7.19 -4.84 5.83
CA LEU A 26 7.36 -5.32 4.46
C LEU A 26 7.53 -6.85 4.37
N ARG A 27 7.84 -7.51 5.48
CA ARG A 27 7.96 -8.97 5.56
C ARG A 27 6.71 -9.66 6.12
N GLY A 28 5.66 -8.92 6.46
CA GLY A 28 4.43 -9.49 7.01
C GLY A 28 4.57 -10.18 8.37
N GLU A 29 5.76 -10.11 8.99
CA GLU A 29 6.12 -10.89 10.19
C GLU A 29 5.20 -10.59 11.37
N GLN A 30 4.67 -9.37 11.48
CA GLN A 30 3.77 -8.99 12.58
C GLN A 30 2.31 -9.36 12.33
N ALA A 31 1.88 -9.34 11.07
CA ALA A 31 0.51 -9.72 10.68
C ALA A 31 0.38 -11.23 10.43
N GLY A 32 1.51 -11.98 10.44
CA GLY A 32 1.53 -13.39 10.06
C GLY A 32 1.23 -13.63 8.58
N LEU A 33 1.40 -12.59 7.75
CA LEU A 33 1.21 -12.62 6.30
C LEU A 33 2.55 -12.62 5.58
N THR A 34 2.53 -13.15 4.36
CA THR A 34 3.65 -13.09 3.41
C THR A 34 3.31 -12.12 2.28
N LEU A 35 4.29 -11.77 1.43
CA LEU A 35 4.03 -10.95 0.25
C LEU A 35 3.11 -11.63 -0.76
N ASP A 36 3.02 -12.96 -0.72
CA ASP A 36 2.11 -13.73 -1.57
C ASP A 36 0.64 -13.59 -1.14
N ASP A 37 0.41 -13.23 0.12
CA ASP A 37 -0.93 -12.97 0.65
C ASP A 37 -1.46 -11.57 0.28
N ILE A 38 -0.61 -10.71 -0.28
CA ILE A 38 -0.98 -9.34 -0.66
C ILE A 38 -1.56 -9.31 -2.07
N ASP A 39 -2.79 -8.82 -2.18
CA ASP A 39 -3.52 -8.72 -3.45
C ASP A 39 -3.16 -7.47 -4.25
N LEU A 40 -2.69 -6.40 -3.58
CA LEU A 40 -2.41 -5.13 -4.21
C LEU A 40 -1.33 -4.34 -3.46
N PHE A 41 -0.37 -3.81 -4.22
CA PHE A 41 0.66 -2.90 -3.74
C PHE A 41 0.47 -1.51 -4.36
N GLU A 42 0.36 -0.50 -3.52
CA GLU A 42 0.41 0.91 -3.91
C GLU A 42 1.67 1.55 -3.32
N LEU A 43 2.75 1.49 -4.08
CA LEU A 43 4.05 2.03 -3.74
C LEU A 43 4.17 3.45 -4.30
N ASN A 44 4.57 4.42 -3.46
CA ASN A 44 4.96 5.71 -3.99
C ASN A 44 6.20 5.60 -4.87
N GLU A 45 6.20 6.32 -5.98
CA GLU A 45 7.26 6.32 -6.98
C GLU A 45 7.95 7.68 -7.06
N PRO A 46 8.69 8.12 -6.01
CA PRO A 46 9.39 9.40 -6.09
C PRO A 46 10.52 9.36 -7.12
N PHE A 47 11.13 8.19 -7.31
CA PHE A 47 12.17 7.91 -8.31
C PHE A 47 12.09 6.46 -8.77
N ALA A 48 12.27 6.21 -10.07
CA ALA A 48 12.26 4.86 -10.63
C ALA A 48 13.28 3.93 -9.97
N ALA A 49 14.49 4.44 -9.68
CA ALA A 49 15.53 3.66 -9.01
C ALA A 49 15.08 3.14 -7.64
N GLN A 50 14.30 3.92 -6.89
CA GLN A 50 13.79 3.54 -5.58
C GLN A 50 12.73 2.42 -5.69
N VAL A 51 11.87 2.49 -6.70
CA VAL A 51 10.89 1.42 -6.98
C VAL A 51 11.60 0.11 -7.33
N LEU A 52 12.59 0.18 -8.22
CA LEU A 52 13.36 -0.99 -8.65
C LEU A 52 14.13 -1.63 -7.48
N THR A 53 14.73 -0.80 -6.61
CA THR A 53 15.41 -1.29 -5.40
C THR A 53 14.40 -1.97 -4.45
N TRP A 54 13.22 -1.38 -4.26
CA TRP A 54 12.17 -1.97 -3.44
C TRP A 54 11.74 -3.35 -3.99
N CYS A 55 11.56 -3.44 -5.31
CA CYS A 55 11.22 -4.69 -5.98
C CYS A 55 12.30 -5.77 -5.78
N ASP A 56 13.56 -5.40 -5.98
CA ASP A 56 14.71 -6.31 -5.84
C ASP A 56 14.88 -6.82 -4.41
N GLU A 57 14.81 -5.94 -3.43
CA GLU A 57 14.96 -6.29 -1.99
C GLU A 57 13.83 -7.20 -1.48
N LEU A 58 12.63 -7.08 -2.02
CA LEU A 58 11.48 -7.87 -1.59
C LEU A 58 11.18 -9.06 -2.49
N GLY A 59 11.87 -9.21 -3.62
CA GLY A 59 11.61 -10.26 -4.60
C GLY A 59 10.28 -10.10 -5.34
N VAL A 60 9.77 -8.88 -5.44
CA VAL A 60 8.57 -8.54 -6.22
C VAL A 60 9.00 -8.14 -7.63
N ALA A 61 8.44 -8.74 -8.67
CA ALA A 61 8.77 -8.36 -10.04
C ALA A 61 8.35 -6.91 -10.32
N ALA A 62 9.17 -6.14 -11.05
CA ALA A 62 8.84 -4.75 -11.39
C ALA A 62 7.61 -4.62 -12.30
N ASP A 63 7.25 -5.68 -12.99
CA ASP A 63 6.05 -5.83 -13.81
C ASP A 63 4.94 -6.67 -13.15
N ASP A 64 5.02 -6.88 -11.82
CA ASP A 64 3.99 -7.58 -11.07
C ASP A 64 2.63 -6.86 -11.24
N PRO A 65 1.58 -7.54 -11.72
CA PRO A 65 0.28 -6.92 -11.97
C PRO A 65 -0.42 -6.41 -10.70
N ARG A 66 0.11 -6.73 -9.53
CA ARG A 66 -0.35 -6.22 -8.25
C ARG A 66 0.28 -4.87 -7.88
N LEU A 67 1.42 -4.51 -8.51
CA LEU A 67 2.17 -3.30 -8.18
C LEU A 67 1.66 -2.11 -8.99
N ASN A 68 1.15 -1.07 -8.31
CA ASN A 68 0.71 0.19 -8.92
C ASN A 68 -0.13 0.02 -10.20
N PRO A 69 -1.15 -0.83 -10.22
CA PRO A 69 -1.82 -1.24 -11.47
C PRO A 69 -2.55 -0.09 -12.17
N TYR A 70 -2.83 0.99 -11.47
CA TYR A 70 -3.49 2.18 -12.00
C TYR A 70 -2.50 3.32 -12.31
N GLY A 71 -1.20 3.04 -12.22
CA GLY A 71 -0.12 4.01 -12.39
C GLY A 71 0.22 4.74 -11.09
N GLY A 72 1.52 4.94 -10.88
CA GLY A 72 2.09 5.61 -9.72
C GLY A 72 2.49 7.08 -9.99
N ALA A 73 3.34 7.63 -9.13
CA ALA A 73 3.77 9.02 -9.19
C ALA A 73 4.59 9.35 -10.45
N ILE A 74 5.23 8.38 -11.07
CA ILE A 74 5.95 8.57 -12.34
C ILE A 74 4.96 8.95 -13.45
N ALA A 75 3.78 8.33 -13.46
CA ALA A 75 2.74 8.60 -14.46
C ALA A 75 1.89 9.82 -14.14
N CYS A 76 1.48 10.03 -12.87
CA CYS A 76 0.50 11.05 -12.49
C CYS A 76 1.04 12.17 -11.60
N GLY A 77 2.33 12.16 -11.29
CA GLY A 77 2.97 13.18 -10.46
C GLY A 77 2.94 12.86 -8.96
N HIS A 78 3.72 13.63 -8.20
CA HIS A 78 3.90 13.46 -6.76
C HIS A 78 3.63 14.76 -6.00
N PRO A 79 2.37 15.21 -5.86
CA PRO A 79 2.03 16.32 -4.99
C PRO A 79 2.12 15.85 -3.52
N LEU A 80 3.17 16.26 -2.81
CA LEU A 80 3.58 15.71 -1.50
C LEU A 80 2.43 15.49 -0.52
N ALA A 81 1.58 16.49 -0.33
CA ALA A 81 0.46 16.42 0.63
C ALA A 81 -0.71 15.54 0.15
N ALA A 82 -0.81 15.24 -1.15
CA ALA A 82 -1.94 14.49 -1.72
C ALA A 82 -1.60 13.04 -2.03
N THR A 83 -0.33 12.70 -2.20
CA THR A 83 0.08 11.35 -2.64
C THR A 83 -0.37 10.26 -1.69
N GLY A 84 -0.23 10.44 -0.38
CA GLY A 84 -0.69 9.44 0.59
C GLY A 84 -2.18 9.14 0.48
N VAL A 85 -3.01 10.18 0.33
CA VAL A 85 -4.47 10.02 0.14
C VAL A 85 -4.77 9.31 -1.18
N ARG A 86 -4.05 9.63 -2.26
CA ARG A 86 -4.19 8.95 -3.55
C ARG A 86 -3.88 7.47 -3.45
N LEU A 87 -2.75 7.08 -2.84
CA LEU A 87 -2.37 5.67 -2.67
C LEU A 87 -3.45 4.89 -1.92
N VAL A 88 -3.95 5.45 -0.81
CA VAL A 88 -5.01 4.80 -0.02
C VAL A 88 -6.31 4.68 -0.83
N ALA A 89 -6.71 5.73 -1.55
CA ALA A 89 -7.91 5.69 -2.37
C ALA A 89 -7.78 4.66 -3.51
N GLN A 90 -6.66 4.65 -4.24
CA GLN A 90 -6.40 3.68 -5.31
C GLN A 90 -6.41 2.25 -4.76
N LEU A 91 -5.76 2.01 -3.62
CA LEU A 91 -5.75 0.71 -2.97
C LEU A 91 -7.16 0.25 -2.61
N ALA A 92 -7.94 1.09 -1.94
CA ALA A 92 -9.31 0.76 -1.51
C ALA A 92 -10.22 0.40 -2.69
N TYR A 93 -10.20 1.22 -3.74
CA TYR A 93 -10.96 0.93 -4.96
C TYR A 93 -10.45 -0.32 -5.68
N GLY A 94 -9.13 -0.49 -5.77
CA GLY A 94 -8.52 -1.64 -6.42
C GLY A 94 -8.79 -2.96 -5.71
N LEU A 95 -8.73 -2.99 -4.38
CA LEU A 95 -9.10 -4.17 -3.61
C LEU A 95 -10.57 -4.53 -3.80
N ARG A 96 -11.46 -3.54 -3.78
CA ARG A 96 -12.88 -3.76 -4.04
C ARG A 96 -13.15 -4.30 -5.45
N GLU A 97 -12.57 -3.70 -6.47
CA GLU A 97 -12.72 -4.11 -7.87
C GLU A 97 -12.22 -5.54 -8.12
N ARG A 98 -11.07 -5.87 -7.55
CA ARG A 98 -10.43 -7.18 -7.69
C ARG A 98 -10.94 -8.24 -6.72
N ARG A 99 -11.80 -7.85 -5.77
CA ARG A 99 -12.24 -8.69 -4.66
C ARG A 99 -11.05 -9.21 -3.82
N GLY A 100 -9.99 -8.40 -3.74
CA GLY A 100 -8.82 -8.66 -2.93
C GLY A 100 -9.10 -8.38 -1.45
N ARG A 101 -8.38 -9.06 -0.58
CA ARG A 101 -8.49 -8.91 0.87
C ARG A 101 -7.41 -8.03 1.45
N TYR A 102 -6.16 -8.25 1.08
CA TYR A 102 -5.03 -7.54 1.66
C TYR A 102 -4.36 -6.62 0.66
N GLY A 103 -4.03 -5.43 1.11
CA GLY A 103 -3.29 -4.47 0.32
C GLY A 103 -2.22 -3.77 1.15
N LEU A 104 -1.15 -3.34 0.48
CA LEU A 104 -0.05 -2.63 1.10
C LEU A 104 0.12 -1.26 0.44
N THR A 105 0.16 -0.20 1.25
CA THR A 105 0.66 1.09 0.80
C THR A 105 2.06 1.31 1.38
N ALA A 106 2.99 1.79 0.58
CA ALA A 106 4.32 2.15 1.04
C ALA A 106 4.77 3.48 0.45
N LEU A 107 5.45 4.28 1.29
CA LEU A 107 5.90 5.61 0.86
C LEU A 107 7.16 6.03 1.62
N CYS A 108 8.04 6.68 0.88
CA CYS A 108 9.22 7.35 1.42
C CYS A 108 8.78 8.64 2.14
N ILE A 109 9.31 8.88 3.33
CA ILE A 109 9.05 10.09 4.13
C ILE A 109 10.27 11.01 4.24
N GLY A 110 11.30 10.73 3.45
CA GLY A 110 12.53 11.52 3.39
C GLY A 110 13.66 10.98 4.26
N MET A 111 14.88 11.43 4.00
CA MET A 111 16.10 11.12 4.76
C MET A 111 16.35 9.62 5.00
N GLY A 112 16.04 8.77 4.00
CA GLY A 112 16.21 7.31 4.10
C GLY A 112 15.17 6.61 4.98
N MET A 113 14.15 7.34 5.44
CA MET A 113 13.01 6.76 6.17
C MET A 113 11.86 6.43 5.22
N GLY A 114 11.04 5.46 5.60
CA GLY A 114 9.84 5.12 4.90
C GLY A 114 8.76 4.63 5.86
N ALA A 115 7.54 4.57 5.37
CA ALA A 115 6.41 4.00 6.07
C ALA A 115 5.65 3.04 5.16
N ALA A 116 5.15 1.95 5.72
CA ALA A 116 4.26 1.04 5.04
C ALA A 116 3.04 0.76 5.92
N ILE A 117 1.89 0.56 5.30
CA ILE A 117 0.64 0.27 6.01
C ILE A 117 -0.02 -0.91 5.31
N LEU A 118 -0.32 -1.93 6.08
CA LEU A 118 -1.13 -3.06 5.65
C LEU A 118 -2.62 -2.74 5.85
N TRP A 119 -3.42 -3.08 4.86
CA TRP A 119 -4.85 -2.81 4.81
C TRP A 119 -5.61 -4.11 4.61
N GLU A 120 -6.71 -4.29 5.30
CA GLU A 120 -7.62 -5.40 5.07
C GLU A 120 -8.97 -4.87 4.57
N ASN A 121 -9.42 -5.42 3.44
CA ASN A 121 -10.77 -5.21 2.93
C ASN A 121 -11.70 -6.21 3.61
N VAL A 122 -12.61 -5.73 4.42
CA VAL A 122 -13.53 -6.58 5.21
C VAL A 122 -14.92 -6.76 4.58
N GLY A 123 -15.07 -6.32 3.32
CA GLY A 123 -16.32 -6.51 2.54
C GLY A 123 -17.00 -5.23 2.13
#